data_59cbea728eed7633ae292c8fdadaed22
#
_entry.id   59cbea728eed7633ae292c8fdadaed22
#
_cell.length_a   1.000
_cell.length_b   1.000
_cell.length_c   1.000
_cell.angle_alpha   90.00
_cell.angle_beta   90.00
_cell.angle_gamma   90.00
#
_symmetry.space_group_name_H-M   'P 1'
#
loop_
_entity.id
_entity.type
_entity.pdbx_description
1 polymer ?
#
loop_
_entity_poly.entity_id
_entity_poly.type
_entity_poly.pdbx_seq_one_letter_code
_entity_poly.pdbx_strand_id
1 'polypeptide(L)'
;ISHCKNAIAVAISDTPIGIDIEHLRTAKTELVARTMNEVEQERIWQSESPDWTFTQLWTQKEAVLKMLGTGITSLDGIKNTLVALDNIELLTKVHIDKQYAYSLAFRL
;
A
#
# COMPACT_ATOMS: atom_id res chain seq x y z
N ILE A 1 -9.28 -0.80 -11.09
CA ILE A 1 -9.87 -1.91 -10.33
C ILE A 1 -8.79 -2.62 -9.54
N SER A 2 -9.06 -2.89 -8.29
CA SER A 2 -8.21 -3.72 -7.46
C SER A 2 -9.07 -4.75 -6.74
N HIS A 3 -8.50 -5.92 -6.48
CA HIS A 3 -9.22 -6.96 -5.76
C HIS A 3 -8.29 -7.77 -4.86
N CYS A 4 -8.86 -8.34 -3.82
CA CYS A 4 -8.23 -9.32 -2.97
C CYS A 4 -9.22 -10.46 -2.72
N LYS A 5 -8.84 -11.40 -1.85
CA LYS A 5 -9.64 -12.60 -1.58
C LYS A 5 -11.12 -12.32 -1.29
N ASN A 6 -11.41 -11.28 -0.53
CA ASN A 6 -12.76 -11.00 -0.01
C ASN A 6 -13.40 -9.72 -0.54
N ALA A 7 -12.72 -8.99 -1.45
CA ALA A 7 -13.22 -7.68 -1.83
C ALA A 7 -12.74 -7.24 -3.21
N ILE A 8 -13.53 -6.36 -3.83
CA ILE A 8 -13.18 -5.69 -5.08
C ILE A 8 -13.36 -4.19 -4.85
N ALA A 9 -12.39 -3.41 -5.29
CA ALA A 9 -12.45 -1.95 -5.22
C ALA A 9 -12.34 -1.35 -6.61
N VAL A 10 -13.17 -0.35 -6.89
CA VAL A 10 -13.21 0.36 -8.18
C VAL A 10 -13.24 1.85 -7.90
N ALA A 11 -12.41 2.60 -8.63
CA ALA A 11 -12.43 4.05 -8.59
C ALA A 11 -12.42 4.60 -10.02
N ILE A 12 -13.16 5.68 -10.23
CA ILE A 12 -13.26 6.36 -11.53
C ILE A 12 -12.93 7.83 -11.34
N SER A 13 -12.07 8.37 -12.20
CA SER A 13 -11.65 9.76 -12.14
C SER A 13 -11.16 10.22 -13.50
N ASP A 14 -11.29 11.54 -13.79
CA ASP A 14 -10.75 12.17 -14.99
C ASP A 14 -9.25 12.40 -14.91
N THR A 15 -8.66 12.31 -13.73
CA THR A 15 -7.22 12.44 -13.51
C THR A 15 -6.63 11.09 -13.09
N PRO A 16 -5.32 10.87 -13.27
CA PRO A 16 -4.70 9.63 -12.83
C PRO A 16 -4.94 9.36 -11.34
N ILE A 17 -5.43 8.17 -11.05
CA ILE A 17 -5.59 7.68 -9.69
C ILE A 17 -5.09 6.25 -9.62
N GLY A 18 -4.72 5.83 -8.42
CA GLY A 18 -4.37 4.44 -8.16
C GLY A 18 -5.18 3.93 -6.98
N ILE A 19 -5.68 2.71 -7.08
CA ILE A 19 -6.37 2.07 -5.98
C ILE A 19 -5.82 0.66 -5.80
N ASP A 20 -5.61 0.28 -4.55
CA ASP A 20 -5.19 -1.07 -4.22
C ASP A 20 -5.97 -1.58 -3.02
N ILE A 21 -6.32 -2.86 -3.04
CA ILE A 21 -6.95 -3.54 -1.92
C ILE A 21 -6.20 -4.84 -1.66
N GLU A 22 -5.88 -5.08 -0.38
CA GLU A 22 -5.14 -6.26 0.03
C GLU A 22 -5.81 -6.91 1.24
N HIS A 23 -5.89 -8.24 1.21
CA HIS A 23 -6.20 -9.00 2.40
C HIS A 23 -5.03 -8.84 3.40
N LEU A 24 -5.32 -8.94 4.70
CA LEU A 24 -4.29 -8.86 5.73
C LEU A 24 -3.11 -9.80 5.40
N ARG A 25 -1.92 -9.22 5.33
CA ARG A 25 -0.67 -9.94 5.03
C ARG A 25 0.17 -10.08 6.28
N THR A 26 0.81 -11.23 6.40
CA THR A 26 1.79 -11.44 7.46
C THR A 26 3.06 -10.62 7.19
N ALA A 27 3.51 -9.88 8.19
CA ALA A 27 4.75 -9.11 8.11
C ALA A 27 5.95 -10.06 8.32
N LYS A 28 6.38 -10.71 7.25
CA LYS A 28 7.55 -11.59 7.28
C LYS A 28 8.83 -10.77 7.23
N THR A 29 9.78 -11.08 8.11
CA THR A 29 11.01 -10.31 8.25
C THR A 29 11.70 -10.04 6.92
N GLU A 30 11.88 -11.07 6.10
CA GLU A 30 12.57 -10.95 4.83
C GLU A 30 11.81 -10.09 3.82
N LEU A 31 10.50 -10.25 3.74
CA LEU A 31 9.65 -9.48 2.84
C LEU A 31 9.61 -8.00 3.26
N VAL A 32 9.49 -7.73 4.55
CA VAL A 32 9.53 -6.37 5.09
C VAL A 32 10.87 -5.70 4.76
N ALA A 33 11.97 -6.41 4.96
CA ALA A 33 13.30 -5.86 4.66
C ALA A 33 13.49 -5.51 3.18
N ARG A 34 12.88 -6.26 2.28
CA ARG A 34 13.00 -6.03 0.83
C ARG A 34 12.09 -4.91 0.31
N THR A 35 10.96 -4.70 0.95
CA THR A 35 9.92 -3.83 0.41
C THR A 35 9.74 -2.52 1.15
N MET A 36 10.33 -2.40 2.34
CA MET A 36 10.17 -1.25 3.22
C MET A 36 11.53 -0.59 3.48
N ASN A 37 11.55 0.75 3.54
CA ASN A 37 12.76 1.47 3.96
C ASN A 37 12.92 1.36 5.49
N GLU A 38 14.04 1.89 6.01
CA GLU A 38 14.37 1.75 7.44
C GLU A 38 13.31 2.36 8.36
N VAL A 39 12.77 3.51 8.01
CA VAL A 39 11.74 4.19 8.80
C VAL A 39 10.46 3.35 8.84
N GLU A 40 10.06 2.82 7.69
CA GLU A 40 8.88 1.98 7.57
C GLU A 40 9.04 0.66 8.32
N GLN A 41 10.21 0.05 8.23
CA GLN A 41 10.53 -1.17 8.98
C GLN A 41 10.38 -0.94 10.48
N GLU A 42 10.91 0.18 10.97
CA GLU A 42 10.79 0.55 12.37
C GLU A 42 9.33 0.73 12.80
N ARG A 43 8.54 1.43 11.98
CA ARG A 43 7.10 1.59 12.25
C ARG A 43 6.37 0.25 12.35
N ILE A 44 6.67 -0.67 11.45
CA ILE A 44 6.05 -2.00 11.44
C ILE A 44 6.37 -2.76 12.72
N TRP A 45 7.66 -2.85 13.07
CA TRP A 45 8.08 -3.67 14.19
C TRP A 45 7.74 -3.08 15.56
N GLN A 46 7.57 -1.76 15.64
CA GLN A 46 7.13 -1.09 16.87
C GLN A 46 5.61 -1.01 16.99
N SER A 47 4.88 -1.38 15.97
CA SER A 47 3.42 -1.37 15.95
C SER A 47 2.84 -2.45 16.87
N GLU A 48 1.67 -2.19 17.46
CA GLU A 48 0.91 -3.21 18.20
C GLU A 48 0.46 -4.34 17.28
N SER A 49 0.31 -4.06 15.98
CA SER A 49 -0.10 -5.04 14.99
C SER A 49 0.76 -4.91 13.75
N PRO A 50 1.96 -5.51 13.73
CA PRO A 50 2.87 -5.42 12.59
C PRO A 50 2.24 -5.82 11.26
N ASP A 51 1.40 -6.86 11.25
CA ASP A 51 0.73 -7.31 10.02
C ASP A 51 -0.17 -6.24 9.42
N TRP A 52 -0.96 -5.55 10.25
CA TRP A 52 -1.81 -4.45 9.77
C TRP A 52 -0.99 -3.26 9.28
N THR A 53 0.04 -2.88 10.01
CA THR A 53 0.91 -1.78 9.60
C THR A 53 1.59 -2.08 8.28
N PHE A 54 2.11 -3.30 8.14
CA PHE A 54 2.72 -3.75 6.89
C PHE A 54 1.71 -3.74 5.74
N THR A 55 0.51 -4.28 5.95
CA THR A 55 -0.53 -4.34 4.93
C THR A 55 -0.93 -2.94 4.46
N GLN A 56 -1.10 -1.99 5.38
CA GLN A 56 -1.43 -0.61 5.04
C GLN A 56 -0.34 0.04 4.20
N LEU A 57 0.92 -0.09 4.61
CA LEU A 57 2.04 0.46 3.83
C LEU A 57 2.13 -0.17 2.44
N TRP A 58 1.92 -1.46 2.36
CA TRP A 58 1.92 -2.18 1.08
C TRP A 58 0.84 -1.64 0.14
N THR A 59 -0.41 -1.48 0.62
CA THR A 59 -1.49 -0.94 -0.22
C THR A 59 -1.21 0.48 -0.68
N GLN A 60 -0.58 1.30 0.18
CA GLN A 60 -0.21 2.66 -0.18
C GLN A 60 0.80 2.67 -1.33
N LYS A 61 1.82 1.83 -1.24
CA LYS A 61 2.85 1.74 -2.29
C LYS A 61 2.27 1.26 -3.61
N GLU A 62 1.44 0.21 -3.56
CA GLU A 62 0.75 -0.31 -4.75
C GLU A 62 -0.15 0.76 -5.39
N ALA A 63 -0.92 1.48 -4.57
CA ALA A 63 -1.81 2.53 -5.07
C ALA A 63 -1.03 3.64 -5.78
N VAL A 64 0.08 4.07 -5.21
CA VAL A 64 0.94 5.10 -5.82
C VAL A 64 1.51 4.60 -7.14
N LEU A 65 2.03 3.37 -7.19
CA LEU A 65 2.59 2.81 -8.41
C LEU A 65 1.55 2.65 -9.50
N LYS A 66 0.33 2.25 -9.15
CA LYS A 66 -0.77 2.16 -10.11
C LYS A 66 -1.17 3.54 -10.64
N MET A 67 -1.20 4.56 -9.79
CA MET A 67 -1.47 5.93 -10.21
C MET A 67 -0.42 6.42 -11.20
N LEU A 68 0.86 6.11 -10.94
CA LEU A 68 1.96 6.51 -11.80
C LEU A 68 2.06 5.67 -13.08
N GLY A 69 1.35 4.54 -13.15
CA GLY A 69 1.37 3.66 -14.31
C GLY A 69 2.65 2.84 -14.47
N THR A 70 3.49 2.81 -13.45
CA THR A 70 4.80 2.12 -13.55
C THR A 70 4.75 0.65 -13.15
N GLY A 71 3.80 0.26 -12.30
CA GLY A 71 3.72 -1.09 -11.77
C GLY A 71 4.92 -1.46 -10.91
N ILE A 72 4.93 -2.69 -10.40
CA ILE A 72 6.06 -3.24 -9.66
C ILE A 72 6.85 -4.15 -10.58
N THR A 73 8.09 -3.76 -10.92
CA THR A 73 8.98 -4.57 -11.74
C THR A 73 9.84 -5.50 -10.89
N SER A 74 10.09 -5.12 -9.62
CA SER A 74 10.78 -5.96 -8.64
C SER A 74 10.39 -5.51 -7.24
N LEU A 75 10.50 -6.43 -6.25
CA LEU A 75 10.22 -6.10 -4.86
C LEU A 75 11.16 -5.03 -4.32
N ASP A 76 12.41 -5.01 -4.79
CA ASP A 76 13.39 -4.03 -4.32
C ASP A 76 13.08 -2.61 -4.80
N GLY A 77 12.40 -2.46 -5.91
CA GLY A 77 12.02 -1.16 -6.45
C GLY A 77 10.92 -0.45 -5.69
N ILE A 78 10.22 -1.14 -4.79
CA ILE A 78 9.09 -0.59 -4.04
C ILE A 78 9.52 0.16 -2.76
N LYS A 79 10.76 -0.03 -2.31
CA LYS A 79 11.23 0.42 -0.99
C LYS A 79 10.94 1.88 -0.67
N ASN A 80 11.20 2.77 -1.60
CA ASN A 80 11.11 4.22 -1.37
C ASN A 80 9.92 4.87 -2.08
N THR A 81 8.90 4.09 -2.43
CA THR A 81 7.73 4.59 -3.16
C THR A 81 7.03 5.74 -2.44
N LEU A 82 6.99 5.72 -1.11
CA LEU A 82 6.29 6.74 -0.32
C LEU A 82 7.17 7.91 0.09
N VAL A 83 8.42 7.96 -0.37
CA VAL A 83 9.32 9.06 -0.07
C VAL A 83 9.08 10.19 -1.08
N ALA A 84 8.98 11.44 -0.59
CA ALA A 84 8.84 12.64 -1.42
C ALA A 84 7.65 12.60 -2.37
N LEU A 85 6.45 12.33 -1.84
CA LEU A 85 5.21 12.32 -2.60
C LEU A 85 4.67 13.75 -2.78
N ASP A 86 5.21 14.50 -3.74
CA ASP A 86 4.75 15.85 -4.02
C ASP A 86 3.41 15.83 -4.74
N ASN A 87 2.42 16.59 -4.21
CA ASN A 87 1.08 16.73 -4.78
C ASN A 87 0.31 15.41 -4.90
N ILE A 88 0.68 14.41 -4.13
CA ILE A 88 -0.02 13.13 -4.07
C ILE A 88 -0.63 12.96 -2.69
N GLU A 89 -1.93 12.69 -2.66
CA GLU A 89 -2.64 12.37 -1.43
C GLU A 89 -2.94 10.88 -1.37
N LEU A 90 -2.91 10.35 -0.16
CA LEU A 90 -3.23 8.95 0.12
C LEU A 90 -4.40 8.87 1.09
N LEU A 91 -5.39 8.08 0.76
CA LEU A 91 -6.48 7.70 1.66
C LEU A 91 -6.38 6.20 1.91
N THR A 92 -6.28 5.81 3.17
CA THR A 92 -6.16 4.39 3.55
C THR A 92 -7.26 4.04 4.54
N LYS A 93 -7.95 2.94 4.29
CA LYS A 93 -8.98 2.39 5.16
C LYS A 93 -8.74 0.92 5.45
N VAL A 94 -9.15 0.50 6.63
CA VAL A 94 -9.02 -0.89 7.10
C VAL A 94 -10.40 -1.41 7.45
N HIS A 95 -10.71 -2.63 7.00
CA HIS A 95 -11.92 -3.35 7.39
C HIS A 95 -11.51 -4.54 8.25
N ILE A 96 -11.65 -4.40 9.55
CA ILE A 96 -11.14 -5.38 10.53
C ILE A 96 -11.85 -6.73 10.38
N ASP A 97 -13.18 -6.72 10.31
CA ASP A 97 -13.97 -7.96 10.31
C ASP A 97 -13.66 -8.87 9.13
N LYS A 98 -13.48 -8.30 7.95
CA LYS A 98 -13.17 -9.06 6.73
C LYS A 98 -11.68 -9.10 6.42
N GLN A 99 -10.87 -8.48 7.26
CA GLN A 99 -9.40 -8.52 7.21
C GLN A 99 -8.82 -8.05 5.88
N TYR A 100 -9.25 -6.88 5.40
CA TYR A 100 -8.62 -6.23 4.26
C TYR A 100 -8.36 -4.76 4.53
N ALA A 101 -7.43 -4.19 3.75
CA ALA A 101 -7.16 -2.76 3.72
C ALA A 101 -7.17 -2.29 2.27
N TYR A 102 -7.52 -1.03 2.04
CA TYR A 102 -7.39 -0.44 0.72
C TYR A 102 -6.81 0.96 0.82
N SER A 103 -6.16 1.37 -0.25
CA SER A 103 -5.61 2.70 -0.38
C SER A 103 -5.98 3.30 -1.73
N LEU A 104 -6.23 4.61 -1.71
CA LEU A 104 -6.45 5.41 -2.89
C LEU A 104 -5.35 6.47 -2.96
N ALA A 105 -4.66 6.55 -4.09
CA ALA A 105 -3.67 7.59 -4.37
C ALA A 105 -4.20 8.49 -5.47
N PHE A 106 -4.10 9.80 -5.28
CA PHE A 106 -4.58 10.78 -6.25
C PHE A 106 -3.76 12.05 -6.17
N ARG A 107 -3.77 12.82 -7.26
CA ARG A 107 -3.09 14.11 -7.30
C ARG A 107 -4.03 15.22 -6.85
N LEU A 108 -3.47 16.20 -6.18
CA LEU A 108 -4.18 17.42 -5.81
C LEU A 108 -4.29 18.39 -6.99
#